data_dfd1f0b55ea4216bff856ed0b51fdd83
#
_entry.id   dfd1f0b55ea4216bff856ed0b51fdd83
#
_cell.length_a   1.000
_cell.length_b   1.000
_cell.length_c   1.000
_cell.angle_alpha   90.00
_cell.angle_beta   90.00
_cell.angle_gamma   90.00
#
_symmetry.space_group_name_H-M   'P 1'
#
loop_
_entity.id
_entity.type
_entity.pdbx_description
1 polymer ?
#
loop_
_entity_poly.entity_id
_entity_poly.type
_entity_poly.pdbx_seq_one_letter_code
_entity_poly.pdbx_strand_id
1 'polypeptide(L)'
;MRKHPAALTAAAAALLVFFAVTFAYPLSRMLAQITPEGAAAVFSSTVFRRAVGSSCLSGALTVLFALPLAMLMALLTESTRVRYRALWRGIFVLPMLLPSVSQGTGLVLLLGTNGLLTRGLRLPGSIYGLQGIVLGQVLYTAPIAYLLLANLLRYRSRSPYDAARLAGVPPLFRWSGITLPFLRKELLAAAFLVFSLSVTDYGIPLAVGGKVKTLASVMYSSVVGQLDFGRGCVIGLLLLIPALCSSVFELLAPRRWVVSAARRPAEPPENPRRDRWALLLCALTALLFVLPVLAFTGTMFMEKYPVQTTLTLRHLREFWTPQVRAGLRNSVLLGLGTAAVGTALTAAAALVTARYANRAARWVHTLSVLLMAVPGLVLGLSFVLAFKGTALYGTVWILILAGVLHFFTTPYNLLYQSLQKLSSELESVGSTLGIPPLRLIFDVLLPQCAGTLADMAAYFFVSSTVTISAAAFLSTASTRPLALLVVQYSDQLNLSGAAYLSFLILAVNLLARAAAALVRRLVRR
;
A
#
# COMPACT_ATOMS: atom_id res chain seq x y z
N MET A 1 -35.70 -9.88 19.29
CA MET A 1 -34.41 -10.58 19.10
C MET A 1 -34.34 -11.07 17.65
N ARG A 2 -33.53 -10.40 16.79
CA ARG A 2 -33.33 -10.86 15.41
C ARG A 2 -32.59 -12.20 15.45
N LYS A 3 -33.22 -13.30 15.02
CA LYS A 3 -32.54 -14.60 14.85
C LYS A 3 -31.40 -14.40 13.83
N HIS A 4 -30.17 -14.52 14.28
CA HIS A 4 -29.02 -14.47 13.38
C HIS A 4 -29.08 -15.66 12.43
N PRO A 5 -29.01 -15.46 11.11
CA PRO A 5 -29.02 -16.58 10.17
C PRO A 5 -27.83 -17.52 10.48
N ALA A 6 -28.10 -18.80 10.64
CA ALA A 6 -27.06 -19.80 10.97
C ALA A 6 -25.86 -19.75 10.01
N ALA A 7 -26.12 -19.49 8.72
CA ALA A 7 -25.09 -19.34 7.70
C ALA A 7 -24.08 -18.22 7.99
N LEU A 8 -24.51 -17.10 8.55
CA LEU A 8 -23.62 -15.97 8.84
C LEU A 8 -22.83 -16.15 10.14
N THR A 9 -23.41 -16.86 11.10
CA THR A 9 -22.68 -17.30 12.29
C THR A 9 -21.60 -18.32 11.90
N ALA A 10 -21.92 -19.26 11.02
CA ALA A 10 -20.95 -20.20 10.46
C ALA A 10 -19.83 -19.49 9.66
N ALA A 11 -20.18 -18.48 8.84
CA ALA A 11 -19.20 -17.68 8.13
C ALA A 11 -18.28 -16.91 9.09
N ALA A 12 -18.81 -16.31 10.17
CA ALA A 12 -18.00 -15.67 11.19
C ALA A 12 -17.04 -16.65 11.89
N ALA A 13 -17.51 -17.85 12.24
CA ALA A 13 -16.69 -18.90 12.84
C ALA A 13 -15.59 -19.37 11.88
N ALA A 14 -15.91 -19.59 10.60
CA ALA A 14 -14.93 -19.96 9.58
C ALA A 14 -13.85 -18.88 9.39
N LEU A 15 -14.22 -17.59 9.40
CA LEU A 15 -13.27 -16.47 9.34
C LEU A 15 -12.38 -16.41 10.58
N LEU A 16 -12.91 -16.67 11.77
CA LEU A 16 -12.10 -16.73 13.00
C LEU A 16 -11.09 -17.88 12.96
N VAL A 17 -11.52 -19.07 12.48
CA VAL A 17 -10.59 -20.20 12.25
C VAL A 17 -9.55 -19.85 11.21
N PHE A 18 -9.94 -19.22 10.11
CA PHE A 18 -9.00 -18.72 9.09
C PHE A 18 -7.95 -17.81 9.71
N PHE A 19 -8.33 -16.79 10.49
CA PHE A 19 -7.38 -15.89 11.15
C PHE A 19 -6.54 -16.62 12.22
N ALA A 20 -7.10 -17.58 12.93
CA ALA A 20 -6.34 -18.35 13.90
C ALA A 20 -5.21 -19.15 13.24
N VAL A 21 -5.50 -19.82 12.12
CA VAL A 21 -4.54 -20.67 11.38
C VAL A 21 -3.54 -19.84 10.58
N THR A 22 -4.00 -18.74 9.93
CA THR A 22 -3.14 -18.02 8.97
C THR A 22 -2.48 -16.79 9.57
N PHE A 23 -2.95 -16.29 10.70
CA PHE A 23 -2.39 -15.12 11.36
C PHE A 23 -1.85 -15.42 12.76
N ALA A 24 -2.69 -15.91 13.68
CA ALA A 24 -2.28 -16.11 15.07
C ALA A 24 -1.24 -17.23 15.23
N TYR A 25 -1.44 -18.37 14.57
CA TYR A 25 -0.49 -19.50 14.61
C TYR A 25 0.89 -19.15 14.03
N PRO A 26 1.05 -18.59 12.82
CA PRO A 26 2.35 -18.20 12.33
C PRO A 26 3.06 -17.17 13.22
N LEU A 27 2.33 -16.18 13.72
CA LEU A 27 2.91 -15.18 14.62
C LEU A 27 3.39 -15.80 15.94
N SER A 28 2.61 -16.74 16.52
CA SER A 28 3.03 -17.46 17.73
C SER A 28 4.29 -18.29 17.50
N ARG A 29 4.42 -18.93 16.32
CA ARG A 29 5.64 -19.69 15.93
C ARG A 29 6.86 -18.79 15.84
N MET A 30 6.68 -17.56 15.30
CA MET A 30 7.75 -16.57 15.26
C MET A 30 8.14 -16.11 16.66
N LEU A 31 7.18 -15.78 17.52
CA LEU A 31 7.44 -15.36 18.89
C LEU A 31 8.13 -16.43 19.72
N ALA A 32 7.80 -17.70 19.52
CA ALA A 32 8.42 -18.84 20.20
C ALA A 32 9.91 -19.04 19.84
N GLN A 33 10.42 -18.44 18.76
CA GLN A 33 11.84 -18.48 18.40
C GLN A 33 12.69 -17.44 19.15
N ILE A 34 12.05 -16.52 19.86
CA ILE A 34 12.77 -15.46 20.58
C ILE A 34 13.28 -16.00 21.91
N THR A 35 14.59 -16.15 22.05
CA THR A 35 15.25 -16.49 23.31
C THR A 35 15.77 -15.25 24.01
N PRO A 36 15.82 -15.22 25.36
CA PRO A 36 16.37 -14.09 26.11
C PRO A 36 17.83 -13.76 25.71
N GLU A 37 18.64 -14.79 25.49
CA GLU A 37 20.04 -14.66 25.07
C GLU A 37 20.16 -14.06 23.67
N GLY A 38 19.35 -14.54 22.71
CA GLY A 38 19.28 -14.01 21.35
C GLY A 38 18.82 -12.55 21.33
N ALA A 39 17.83 -12.21 22.16
CA ALA A 39 17.38 -10.83 22.30
C ALA A 39 18.50 -9.93 22.88
N ALA A 40 19.16 -10.36 23.93
CA ALA A 40 20.29 -9.62 24.54
C ALA A 40 21.43 -9.39 23.52
N ALA A 41 21.78 -10.41 22.73
CA ALA A 41 22.78 -10.31 21.65
C ALA A 41 22.37 -9.29 20.56
N VAL A 42 21.10 -9.26 20.19
CA VAL A 42 20.59 -8.26 19.22
C VAL A 42 20.67 -6.85 19.80
N PHE A 43 20.18 -6.63 21.03
CA PHE A 43 20.19 -5.30 21.66
C PHE A 43 21.59 -4.76 21.96
N SER A 44 22.57 -5.62 22.23
CA SER A 44 23.97 -5.23 22.41
C SER A 44 24.68 -4.84 21.11
N SER A 45 24.15 -5.28 19.94
CA SER A 45 24.74 -5.02 18.62
C SER A 45 24.72 -3.54 18.25
N THR A 46 25.87 -2.98 17.91
CA THR A 46 26.00 -1.58 17.45
C THR A 46 25.30 -1.35 16.12
N VAL A 47 25.32 -2.34 15.22
CA VAL A 47 24.60 -2.30 13.92
C VAL A 47 23.11 -2.17 14.15
N PHE A 48 22.58 -2.96 15.08
CA PHE A 48 21.15 -2.93 15.42
C PHE A 48 20.75 -1.56 16.02
N ARG A 49 21.47 -1.05 17.01
CA ARG A 49 21.18 0.25 17.63
C ARG A 49 21.20 1.40 16.62
N ARG A 50 22.19 1.41 15.70
CA ARG A 50 22.24 2.38 14.59
C ARG A 50 21.04 2.21 13.65
N ALA A 51 20.65 0.97 13.32
CA ALA A 51 19.50 0.71 12.45
C ALA A 51 18.18 1.17 13.08
N VAL A 52 17.99 1.01 14.40
CA VAL A 52 16.84 1.58 15.13
C VAL A 52 16.80 3.11 14.95
N GLY A 53 17.91 3.78 15.25
CA GLY A 53 18.01 5.24 15.11
C GLY A 53 17.75 5.71 13.67
N SER A 54 18.36 5.05 12.68
CA SER A 54 18.16 5.36 11.26
C SER A 54 16.72 5.15 10.82
N SER A 55 16.07 4.07 11.27
CA SER A 55 14.65 3.80 10.92
C SER A 55 13.71 4.80 11.56
N CYS A 56 13.88 5.13 12.83
CA CYS A 56 13.06 6.13 13.50
C CYS A 56 13.24 7.52 12.88
N LEU A 57 14.48 7.91 12.60
CA LEU A 57 14.80 9.21 12.01
C LEU A 57 14.29 9.30 10.57
N SER A 58 14.56 8.29 9.72
CA SER A 58 14.05 8.28 8.35
C SER A 58 12.53 8.28 8.32
N GLY A 59 11.86 7.49 9.17
CA GLY A 59 10.40 7.48 9.28
C GLY A 59 9.82 8.82 9.70
N ALA A 60 10.40 9.47 10.73
CA ALA A 60 9.97 10.79 11.19
C ALA A 60 10.15 11.88 10.12
N LEU A 61 11.31 11.91 9.47
CA LEU A 61 11.57 12.85 8.36
C LEU A 61 10.67 12.57 7.16
N THR A 62 10.39 11.30 6.85
CA THR A 62 9.44 10.94 5.78
C THR A 62 8.05 11.46 6.09
N VAL A 63 7.55 11.31 7.32
CA VAL A 63 6.26 11.89 7.73
C VAL A 63 6.26 13.41 7.57
N LEU A 64 7.34 14.08 8.03
CA LEU A 64 7.49 15.53 7.96
C LEU A 64 7.38 16.07 6.53
N PHE A 65 7.91 15.38 5.53
CA PHE A 65 7.89 15.83 4.14
C PHE A 65 6.74 15.23 3.32
N ALA A 66 6.37 13.96 3.56
CA ALA A 66 5.33 13.29 2.77
C ALA A 66 3.93 13.83 3.07
N LEU A 67 3.61 14.17 4.33
CA LEU A 67 2.27 14.67 4.66
C LEU A 67 1.97 16.04 4.05
N PRO A 68 2.84 17.07 4.13
CA PRO A 68 2.61 18.34 3.44
C PRO A 68 2.51 18.16 1.93
N LEU A 69 3.34 17.29 1.33
CA LEU A 69 3.28 16.99 -0.09
C LEU A 69 1.96 16.32 -0.48
N ALA A 70 1.52 15.31 0.27
CA ALA A 70 0.23 14.63 0.09
C ALA A 70 -0.95 15.59 0.25
N MET A 71 -0.88 16.48 1.25
CA MET A 71 -1.89 17.52 1.47
C MET A 71 -1.93 18.50 0.29
N LEU A 72 -0.77 18.95 -0.21
CA LEU A 72 -0.69 19.79 -1.39
C LEU A 72 -1.37 19.12 -2.59
N MET A 73 -1.02 17.85 -2.89
CA MET A 73 -1.62 17.08 -3.96
C MET A 73 -3.15 16.96 -3.81
N ALA A 74 -3.63 16.72 -2.60
CA ALA A 74 -5.06 16.59 -2.30
C ALA A 74 -5.80 17.93 -2.44
N LEU A 75 -5.22 19.03 -1.99
CA LEU A 75 -5.78 20.37 -2.17
C LEU A 75 -5.81 20.78 -3.64
N LEU A 76 -4.76 20.53 -4.40
CA LEU A 76 -4.69 20.84 -5.82
C LEU A 76 -5.77 20.09 -6.61
N THR A 77 -5.99 18.80 -6.31
CA THR A 77 -6.97 17.99 -7.05
C THR A 77 -8.40 18.12 -6.56
N GLU A 78 -8.64 18.38 -5.25
CA GLU A 78 -10.00 18.33 -4.69
C GLU A 78 -10.53 19.72 -4.28
N SER A 79 -9.67 20.74 -4.18
CA SER A 79 -10.06 22.09 -3.77
C SER A 79 -9.95 23.14 -4.88
N THR A 80 -9.51 22.75 -6.07
CA THR A 80 -9.40 23.61 -7.26
C THR A 80 -10.13 23.00 -8.46
N ARG A 81 -10.42 23.82 -9.47
CA ARG A 81 -10.94 23.36 -10.78
C ARG A 81 -9.78 23.16 -11.77
N VAL A 82 -8.72 22.47 -11.32
CA VAL A 82 -7.58 22.18 -12.19
C VAL A 82 -8.02 21.40 -13.43
N ARG A 83 -7.57 21.85 -14.60
CA ARG A 83 -7.82 21.17 -15.88
C ARG A 83 -7.19 19.78 -15.86
N TYR A 84 -7.88 18.77 -16.42
CA TYR A 84 -7.43 17.38 -16.46
C TYR A 84 -7.25 16.72 -15.08
N ARG A 85 -8.08 17.04 -14.11
CA ARG A 85 -8.04 16.50 -12.73
C ARG A 85 -7.87 14.96 -12.67
N ALA A 86 -8.56 14.22 -13.54
CA ALA A 86 -8.46 12.76 -13.58
C ALA A 86 -7.06 12.27 -13.99
N LEU A 87 -6.40 13.00 -14.90
CA LEU A 87 -5.03 12.72 -15.33
C LEU A 87 -4.05 12.93 -14.16
N TRP A 88 -4.15 14.07 -13.45
CA TRP A 88 -3.29 14.34 -12.29
C TRP A 88 -3.44 13.30 -11.19
N ARG A 89 -4.68 12.90 -10.89
CA ARG A 89 -4.94 11.81 -9.94
C ARG A 89 -4.27 10.50 -10.37
N GLY A 90 -4.29 10.19 -11.65
CA GLY A 90 -3.63 9.00 -12.20
C GLY A 90 -2.10 9.08 -12.08
N ILE A 91 -1.52 10.22 -12.45
CA ILE A 91 -0.07 10.44 -12.38
C ILE A 91 0.45 10.39 -10.93
N PHE A 92 -0.25 11.01 -9.98
CA PHE A 92 0.15 10.99 -8.58
C PHE A 92 0.15 9.58 -7.95
N VAL A 93 -0.61 8.65 -8.51
CA VAL A 93 -0.69 7.26 -8.03
C VAL A 93 0.24 6.33 -8.82
N LEU A 94 0.83 6.80 -9.93
CA LEU A 94 1.70 5.99 -10.79
C LEU A 94 2.84 5.29 -10.02
N PRO A 95 3.55 5.95 -9.07
CA PRO A 95 4.63 5.31 -8.33
C PRO A 95 4.20 4.06 -7.55
N MET A 96 2.94 3.98 -7.10
CA MET A 96 2.41 2.81 -6.40
C MET A 96 2.26 1.56 -7.27
N LEU A 97 2.39 1.70 -8.59
CA LEU A 97 2.29 0.59 -9.55
C LEU A 97 3.61 -0.12 -9.78
N LEU A 98 4.68 0.32 -9.11
CA LEU A 98 6.04 -0.19 -9.21
C LEU A 98 6.54 -0.64 -7.82
N PRO A 99 7.43 -1.67 -7.76
CA PRO A 99 8.12 -2.02 -6.52
C PRO A 99 8.91 -0.84 -5.94
N SER A 100 9.00 -0.74 -4.60
CA SER A 100 9.71 0.35 -3.93
C SER A 100 11.20 0.43 -4.32
N VAL A 101 11.84 -0.72 -4.57
CA VAL A 101 13.23 -0.79 -5.06
C VAL A 101 13.41 -0.10 -6.42
N SER A 102 12.42 -0.19 -7.31
CA SER A 102 12.47 0.48 -8.63
C SER A 102 12.52 2.00 -8.50
N GLN A 103 11.81 2.55 -7.53
CA GLN A 103 11.86 3.99 -7.23
C GLN A 103 13.21 4.41 -6.64
N GLY A 104 13.74 3.61 -5.71
CA GLY A 104 15.08 3.81 -5.16
C GLY A 104 16.15 3.80 -6.26
N THR A 105 16.09 2.81 -7.16
CA THR A 105 17.01 2.72 -8.30
C THR A 105 16.84 3.89 -9.26
N GLY A 106 15.61 4.33 -9.53
CA GLY A 106 15.34 5.53 -10.34
C GLY A 106 15.97 6.80 -9.75
N LEU A 107 15.92 6.95 -8.42
CA LEU A 107 16.62 8.05 -7.74
C LEU A 107 18.15 7.95 -7.87
N VAL A 108 18.71 6.75 -7.79
CA VAL A 108 20.15 6.54 -8.01
C VAL A 108 20.53 6.91 -9.44
N LEU A 109 19.72 6.59 -10.43
CA LEU A 109 19.96 6.96 -11.82
C LEU A 109 19.88 8.47 -12.07
N LEU A 110 19.07 9.20 -11.30
CA LEU A 110 18.96 10.64 -11.40
C LEU A 110 20.02 11.38 -10.58
N LEU A 111 20.17 10.99 -9.31
CA LEU A 111 20.89 11.75 -8.28
C LEU A 111 22.08 10.98 -7.66
N GLY A 112 22.36 9.77 -8.12
CA GLY A 112 23.56 9.02 -7.71
C GLY A 112 24.86 9.69 -8.16
N THR A 113 26.00 9.16 -7.77
CA THR A 113 27.33 9.71 -8.13
C THR A 113 27.49 9.90 -9.65
N ASN A 114 26.93 9.01 -10.45
CA ASN A 114 26.92 9.07 -11.89
C ASN A 114 25.53 9.41 -12.47
N GLY A 115 24.65 10.00 -11.66
CA GLY A 115 23.28 10.29 -12.03
C GLY A 115 23.16 11.35 -13.12
N LEU A 116 22.07 11.27 -13.89
CA LEU A 116 21.80 12.19 -15.02
C LEU A 116 21.75 13.64 -14.56
N LEU A 117 21.03 13.94 -13.47
CA LEU A 117 20.92 15.29 -12.91
C LEU A 117 22.20 15.70 -12.18
N THR A 118 22.86 14.78 -11.47
CA THR A 118 24.12 15.05 -10.78
C THR A 118 25.20 15.50 -11.76
N ARG A 119 25.34 14.80 -12.89
CA ARG A 119 26.29 15.16 -13.95
C ARG A 119 25.86 16.41 -14.71
N GLY A 120 24.59 16.49 -15.12
CA GLY A 120 24.07 17.60 -15.93
C GLY A 120 24.09 18.94 -15.19
N LEU A 121 23.76 18.97 -13.92
CA LEU A 121 23.70 20.17 -13.08
C LEU A 121 24.96 20.34 -12.18
N ARG A 122 25.93 19.43 -12.28
CA ARG A 122 27.14 19.40 -11.45
C ARG A 122 26.83 19.50 -9.96
N LEU A 123 25.81 18.75 -9.50
CA LEU A 123 25.37 18.81 -8.11
C LEU A 123 26.45 18.23 -7.18
N PRO A 124 26.80 18.94 -6.09
CA PRO A 124 27.70 18.40 -5.10
C PRO A 124 27.01 17.32 -4.27
N GLY A 125 27.77 16.26 -3.91
CA GLY A 125 27.29 15.21 -3.02
C GLY A 125 26.71 13.99 -3.73
N SER A 126 26.09 13.12 -2.96
CA SER A 126 25.52 11.84 -3.42
C SER A 126 24.19 11.61 -2.74
N ILE A 127 23.24 10.99 -3.47
CA ILE A 127 21.93 10.62 -2.95
C ILE A 127 22.01 9.49 -1.88
N TYR A 128 23.13 8.76 -1.82
CA TYR A 128 23.25 7.61 -0.93
C TYR A 128 23.23 8.02 0.55
N GLY A 129 22.56 7.21 1.36
CA GLY A 129 22.44 7.39 2.80
C GLY A 129 21.04 7.83 3.24
N LEU A 130 20.95 8.49 4.39
CA LEU A 130 19.69 8.87 5.02
C LEU A 130 18.84 9.78 4.12
N GLN A 131 19.45 10.73 3.44
CA GLN A 131 18.77 11.67 2.54
C GLN A 131 18.07 10.96 1.37
N GLY A 132 18.74 9.97 0.77
CA GLY A 132 18.16 9.17 -0.31
C GLY A 132 17.04 8.26 0.18
N ILE A 133 17.22 7.66 1.36
CA ILE A 133 16.17 6.86 2.00
C ILE A 133 14.93 7.73 2.22
N VAL A 134 15.07 8.91 2.84
CA VAL A 134 13.94 9.82 3.11
C VAL A 134 13.28 10.26 1.81
N LEU A 135 14.05 10.72 0.82
CA LEU A 135 13.48 11.16 -0.46
C LEU A 135 12.71 10.03 -1.15
N GLY A 136 13.30 8.83 -1.23
CA GLY A 136 12.65 7.67 -1.83
C GLY A 136 11.38 7.28 -1.08
N GLN A 137 11.42 7.25 0.25
CA GLN A 137 10.25 6.96 1.08
C GLN A 137 9.16 8.03 0.96
N VAL A 138 9.51 9.31 0.84
CA VAL A 138 8.54 10.39 0.55
C VAL A 138 7.83 10.15 -0.78
N LEU A 139 8.56 9.85 -1.84
CA LEU A 139 7.99 9.58 -3.16
C LEU A 139 7.13 8.31 -3.18
N TYR A 140 7.44 7.32 -2.36
CA TYR A 140 6.67 6.08 -2.25
C TYR A 140 5.41 6.22 -1.40
N THR A 141 5.49 6.94 -0.27
CA THR A 141 4.41 6.99 0.72
C THR A 141 3.46 8.18 0.53
N ALA A 142 3.92 9.31 -0.03
CA ALA A 142 3.06 10.47 -0.27
C ALA A 142 1.85 10.18 -1.17
N PRO A 143 1.92 9.36 -2.23
CA PRO A 143 0.75 8.93 -3.00
C PRO A 143 -0.31 8.19 -2.17
N ILE A 144 0.11 7.40 -1.18
CA ILE A 144 -0.79 6.66 -0.28
C ILE A 144 -1.53 7.62 0.65
N ALA A 145 -0.79 8.52 1.29
CA ALA A 145 -1.35 9.58 2.14
C ALA A 145 -2.26 10.53 1.33
N TYR A 146 -1.87 10.86 0.08
CA TYR A 146 -2.68 11.64 -0.85
C TYR A 146 -4.05 11.00 -1.10
N LEU A 147 -4.12 9.71 -1.39
CA LEU A 147 -5.40 9.03 -1.65
C LEU A 147 -6.34 9.12 -0.45
N LEU A 148 -5.80 8.98 0.77
CA LEU A 148 -6.57 9.08 2.01
C LEU A 148 -7.12 10.48 2.21
N LEU A 149 -6.28 11.52 2.10
CA LEU A 149 -6.66 12.92 2.27
C LEU A 149 -7.57 13.42 1.14
N ALA A 150 -7.29 13.02 -0.12
CA ALA A 150 -8.10 13.40 -1.28
C ALA A 150 -9.52 12.83 -1.20
N ASN A 151 -9.68 11.58 -0.75
CA ASN A 151 -10.99 10.97 -0.56
C ASN A 151 -11.83 11.76 0.47
N LEU A 152 -11.23 12.17 1.57
CA LEU A 152 -11.90 12.96 2.59
C LEU A 152 -12.28 14.36 2.09
N LEU A 153 -11.34 15.08 1.47
CA LEU A 153 -11.58 16.42 0.92
C LEU A 153 -12.63 16.42 -0.19
N ARG A 154 -12.73 15.34 -0.96
CA ARG A 154 -13.71 15.18 -2.05
C ARG A 154 -15.15 15.19 -1.57
N TYR A 155 -15.43 14.59 -0.41
CA TYR A 155 -16.79 14.45 0.14
C TYR A 155 -17.05 15.38 1.33
N ARG A 156 -16.24 16.43 1.53
CA ARG A 156 -16.45 17.42 2.58
C ARG A 156 -17.72 18.24 2.32
N SER A 157 -18.43 18.62 3.38
CA SER A 157 -19.53 19.56 3.29
C SER A 157 -19.03 20.97 2.95
N ARG A 158 -19.75 21.67 2.07
CA ARG A 158 -19.47 23.08 1.72
C ARG A 158 -20.03 24.09 2.71
N SER A 159 -21.13 23.74 3.37
CA SER A 159 -21.87 24.66 4.22
C SER A 159 -21.01 25.45 5.22
N PRO A 160 -20.05 24.85 5.98
CA PRO A 160 -19.21 25.62 6.87
C PRO A 160 -18.31 26.64 6.16
N TYR A 161 -17.86 26.33 4.93
CA TYR A 161 -16.99 27.21 4.14
C TYR A 161 -17.78 28.38 3.56
N ASP A 162 -19.01 28.15 3.11
CA ASP A 162 -19.88 29.17 2.55
C ASP A 162 -20.36 30.11 3.66
N ALA A 163 -20.74 29.60 4.85
CA ALA A 163 -21.07 30.39 6.01
C ALA A 163 -19.90 31.28 6.47
N ALA A 164 -18.70 30.73 6.57
CA ALA A 164 -17.51 31.50 6.93
C ALA A 164 -17.14 32.56 5.87
N ARG A 165 -17.42 32.29 4.58
CA ARG A 165 -17.23 33.26 3.51
C ARG A 165 -18.21 34.42 3.60
N LEU A 166 -19.48 34.13 3.86
CA LEU A 166 -20.51 35.14 4.06
C LEU A 166 -20.25 35.98 5.29
N ALA A 167 -19.70 35.38 6.37
CA ALA A 167 -19.28 36.09 7.58
C ALA A 167 -17.94 36.85 7.42
N GLY A 168 -17.36 36.94 6.21
CA GLY A 168 -16.14 37.70 5.98
C GLY A 168 -14.86 37.09 6.56
N VAL A 169 -14.88 35.82 7.03
CA VAL A 169 -13.72 35.16 7.64
C VAL A 169 -12.59 35.04 6.61
N PRO A 170 -11.35 35.51 6.90
CA PRO A 170 -10.22 35.42 5.97
C PRO A 170 -9.84 33.96 5.63
N PRO A 171 -9.23 33.71 4.45
CA PRO A 171 -8.88 32.35 3.99
C PRO A 171 -8.01 31.55 4.98
N LEU A 172 -7.04 32.21 5.63
CA LEU A 172 -6.14 31.58 6.59
C LEU A 172 -6.90 31.07 7.83
N PHE A 173 -7.83 31.86 8.36
CA PHE A 173 -8.67 31.46 9.50
C PHE A 173 -9.70 30.38 9.11
N ARG A 174 -10.16 30.36 7.85
CA ARG A 174 -10.99 29.23 7.35
C ARG A 174 -10.17 27.94 7.26
N TRP A 175 -8.90 28.03 6.90
CA TRP A 175 -8.00 26.89 6.90
C TRP A 175 -7.77 26.35 8.31
N SER A 176 -7.37 27.20 9.27
CA SER A 176 -7.07 26.78 10.65
C SER A 176 -8.31 26.40 11.45
N GLY A 177 -9.43 27.09 11.24
CA GLY A 177 -10.67 26.89 12.01
C GLY A 177 -11.64 25.84 11.44
N ILE A 178 -11.56 25.54 10.13
CA ILE A 178 -12.49 24.58 9.50
C ILE A 178 -11.73 23.39 8.90
N THR A 179 -10.77 23.66 7.99
CA THR A 179 -10.12 22.59 7.22
C THR A 179 -9.22 21.74 8.11
N LEU A 180 -8.34 22.33 8.88
CA LEU A 180 -7.39 21.62 9.72
C LEU A 180 -8.06 20.79 10.84
N PRO A 181 -9.05 21.33 11.61
CA PRO A 181 -9.81 20.52 12.57
C PRO A 181 -10.58 19.37 11.94
N PHE A 182 -11.13 19.57 10.72
CA PHE A 182 -11.79 18.53 9.96
C PHE A 182 -10.83 17.40 9.56
N LEU A 183 -9.59 17.74 9.19
CA LEU A 183 -8.57 16.78 8.70
C LEU A 183 -7.70 16.18 9.82
N ARG A 184 -7.72 16.74 11.04
CA ARG A 184 -6.72 16.40 12.09
C ARG A 184 -6.58 14.90 12.38
N LYS A 185 -7.69 14.15 12.38
CA LYS A 185 -7.68 12.70 12.67
C LYS A 185 -7.07 11.91 11.53
N GLU A 186 -7.45 12.22 10.32
CA GLU A 186 -6.93 11.57 9.12
C GLU A 186 -5.48 11.96 8.86
N LEU A 187 -5.07 13.17 9.24
CA LEU A 187 -3.66 13.56 9.23
C LEU A 187 -2.85 12.70 10.21
N LEU A 188 -3.36 12.47 11.42
CA LEU A 188 -2.71 11.58 12.38
C LEU A 188 -2.70 10.13 11.88
N ALA A 189 -3.81 9.63 11.34
CA ALA A 189 -3.87 8.30 10.74
C ALA A 189 -2.89 8.15 9.56
N ALA A 190 -2.82 9.16 8.68
CA ALA A 190 -1.85 9.20 7.59
C ALA A 190 -0.40 9.29 8.10
N ALA A 191 -0.14 10.02 9.20
CA ALA A 191 1.18 10.09 9.83
C ALA A 191 1.64 8.72 10.34
N PHE A 192 0.79 8.02 11.08
CA PHE A 192 1.08 6.66 11.55
C PHE A 192 1.28 5.68 10.40
N LEU A 193 0.44 5.77 9.37
CA LEU A 193 0.56 4.92 8.18
C LEU A 193 1.87 5.16 7.45
N VAL A 194 2.21 6.42 7.14
CA VAL A 194 3.47 6.80 6.48
C VAL A 194 4.68 6.38 7.30
N PHE A 195 4.67 6.62 8.61
CA PHE A 195 5.74 6.21 9.52
C PHE A 195 5.92 4.68 9.50
N SER A 196 4.83 3.93 9.66
CA SER A 196 4.86 2.46 9.64
C SER A 196 5.39 1.92 8.32
N LEU A 197 4.90 2.42 7.18
CA LEU A 197 5.36 2.02 5.84
C LEU A 197 6.85 2.32 5.65
N SER A 198 7.32 3.49 6.11
CA SER A 198 8.72 3.90 6.00
C SER A 198 9.66 3.02 6.83
N VAL A 199 9.28 2.71 8.08
CA VAL A 199 10.10 1.87 8.97
C VAL A 199 10.16 0.42 8.49
N THR A 200 9.09 -0.07 7.85
CA THR A 200 8.97 -1.46 7.39
C THR A 200 9.43 -1.69 5.95
N ASP A 201 9.67 -0.63 5.17
CA ASP A 201 10.22 -0.75 3.82
C ASP A 201 11.70 -1.10 3.84
N TYR A 202 12.08 -2.11 3.07
CA TYR A 202 13.48 -2.46 2.88
C TYR A 202 13.97 -2.20 1.44
N GLY A 203 13.07 -2.07 0.47
CA GLY A 203 13.41 -1.92 -0.94
C GLY A 203 14.14 -0.61 -1.25
N ILE A 204 13.64 0.52 -0.74
CA ILE A 204 14.29 1.82 -0.90
C ILE A 204 15.64 1.85 -0.15
N PRO A 205 15.72 1.47 1.16
CA PRO A 205 17.00 1.39 1.84
C PRO A 205 18.02 0.45 1.18
N LEU A 206 17.57 -0.63 0.55
CA LEU A 206 18.45 -1.53 -0.21
C LEU A 206 19.06 -0.81 -1.42
N ALA A 207 18.28 -0.02 -2.16
CA ALA A 207 18.73 0.68 -3.36
C ALA A 207 19.61 1.92 -3.06
N VAL A 208 19.18 2.77 -2.11
CA VAL A 208 19.81 4.08 -1.87
C VAL A 208 20.51 4.22 -0.51
N GLY A 209 20.39 3.24 0.38
CA GLY A 209 20.88 3.34 1.76
C GLY A 209 22.40 3.42 1.87
N GLY A 210 23.14 2.81 0.96
CA GLY A 210 24.60 2.76 1.02
C GLY A 210 25.09 2.17 2.37
N LYS A 211 25.80 2.97 3.16
CA LYS A 211 26.28 2.57 4.50
C LYS A 211 25.21 2.64 5.58
N VAL A 212 24.09 3.34 5.35
CA VAL A 212 23.01 3.48 6.32
C VAL A 212 22.09 2.26 6.24
N LYS A 213 21.95 1.56 7.35
CA LYS A 213 21.06 0.39 7.48
C LYS A 213 19.81 0.78 8.26
N THR A 214 18.66 0.27 7.82
CA THR A 214 17.36 0.36 8.53
C THR A 214 17.02 -0.98 9.19
N LEU A 215 16.09 -1.00 10.14
CA LEU A 215 15.64 -2.24 10.78
C LEU A 215 15.17 -3.28 9.77
N ALA A 216 14.37 -2.86 8.78
CA ALA A 216 13.87 -3.75 7.74
C ALA A 216 15.01 -4.33 6.88
N SER A 217 16.03 -3.52 6.52
CA SER A 217 17.17 -3.99 5.75
C SER A 217 18.08 -4.93 6.57
N VAL A 218 18.24 -4.68 7.89
CA VAL A 218 18.98 -5.59 8.79
C VAL A 218 18.21 -6.89 8.97
N MET A 219 16.89 -6.86 9.16
CA MET A 219 16.07 -8.08 9.22
C MET A 219 16.24 -8.93 7.96
N TYR A 220 16.11 -8.29 6.79
CA TYR A 220 16.26 -8.97 5.51
C TYR A 220 17.66 -9.62 5.37
N SER A 221 18.72 -8.88 5.64
CA SER A 221 20.09 -9.40 5.55
C SER A 221 20.40 -10.49 6.58
N SER A 222 19.82 -10.44 7.78
CA SER A 222 19.99 -11.48 8.79
C SER A 222 19.31 -12.79 8.37
N VAL A 223 18.07 -12.72 7.87
CA VAL A 223 17.30 -13.91 7.49
C VAL A 223 17.77 -14.50 6.16
N VAL A 224 17.91 -13.66 5.10
CA VAL A 224 18.25 -14.13 3.74
C VAL A 224 19.76 -14.31 3.57
N GLY A 225 20.55 -13.37 4.11
CA GLY A 225 22.00 -13.39 3.93
C GLY A 225 22.74 -14.28 4.93
N GLN A 226 22.26 -14.38 6.18
CA GLN A 226 22.95 -15.09 7.28
C GLN A 226 22.18 -16.32 7.78
N LEU A 227 20.95 -16.55 7.33
CA LEU A 227 20.03 -17.60 7.80
C LEU A 227 19.77 -17.56 9.32
N ASP A 228 19.96 -16.38 9.93
CA ASP A 228 19.74 -16.15 11.37
C ASP A 228 18.25 -15.76 11.59
N PHE A 229 17.43 -16.78 11.74
CA PHE A 229 15.99 -16.62 11.98
C PHE A 229 15.70 -16.03 13.36
N GLY A 230 16.49 -16.39 14.39
CA GLY A 230 16.32 -15.87 15.75
C GLY A 230 16.48 -14.35 15.79
N ARG A 231 17.55 -13.83 15.20
CA ARG A 231 17.78 -12.39 15.06
C ARG A 231 16.69 -11.72 14.24
N GLY A 232 16.24 -12.36 13.14
CA GLY A 232 15.12 -11.91 12.34
C GLY A 232 13.82 -11.77 13.14
N CYS A 233 13.52 -12.72 14.04
CA CYS A 233 12.33 -12.69 14.91
C CYS A 233 12.36 -11.53 15.92
N VAL A 234 13.51 -11.28 16.55
CA VAL A 234 13.67 -10.15 17.50
C VAL A 234 13.46 -8.82 16.78
N ILE A 235 14.08 -8.63 15.60
CA ILE A 235 13.90 -7.40 14.81
C ILE A 235 12.45 -7.29 14.31
N GLY A 236 11.85 -8.40 13.88
CA GLY A 236 10.46 -8.47 13.45
C GLY A 236 9.48 -8.03 14.54
N LEU A 237 9.69 -8.42 15.79
CA LEU A 237 8.89 -7.95 16.93
C LEU A 237 8.93 -6.43 17.08
N LEU A 238 10.09 -5.81 16.88
CA LEU A 238 10.21 -4.36 16.96
C LEU A 238 9.54 -3.65 15.78
N LEU A 239 9.59 -4.25 14.58
CA LEU A 239 8.87 -3.71 13.40
C LEU A 239 7.34 -3.78 13.57
N LEU A 240 6.81 -4.65 14.44
CA LEU A 240 5.38 -4.67 14.77
C LEU A 240 4.94 -3.43 15.57
N ILE A 241 5.81 -2.81 16.37
CA ILE A 241 5.43 -1.73 17.30
C ILE A 241 4.79 -0.53 16.56
N PRO A 242 5.42 0.10 15.54
CA PRO A 242 4.83 1.23 14.83
C PRO A 242 3.48 0.89 14.19
N ALA A 243 3.40 -0.30 13.62
CA ALA A 243 2.21 -0.77 12.94
C ALA A 243 1.07 -1.11 13.91
N LEU A 244 1.37 -1.67 15.09
CA LEU A 244 0.40 -1.86 16.17
C LEU A 244 -0.12 -0.52 16.68
N CYS A 245 0.74 0.47 16.89
CA CYS A 245 0.33 1.82 17.28
C CYS A 245 -0.64 2.44 16.26
N SER A 246 -0.36 2.28 14.95
CA SER A 246 -1.24 2.71 13.87
C SER A 246 -2.61 2.03 13.94
N SER A 247 -2.64 0.70 14.10
CA SER A 247 -3.89 -0.08 14.15
C SER A 247 -4.71 0.21 15.41
N VAL A 248 -4.05 0.35 16.55
CA VAL A 248 -4.73 0.73 17.81
C VAL A 248 -5.34 2.14 17.67
N PHE A 249 -4.60 3.08 17.07
CA PHE A 249 -5.13 4.41 16.80
C PHE A 249 -6.38 4.35 15.91
N GLU A 250 -6.37 3.54 14.84
CA GLU A 250 -7.53 3.37 13.95
C GLU A 250 -8.72 2.74 14.68
N LEU A 251 -8.49 1.75 15.54
CA LEU A 251 -9.55 1.12 16.34
C LEU A 251 -10.17 2.06 17.39
N LEU A 252 -9.35 2.89 18.03
CA LEU A 252 -9.79 3.82 19.07
C LEU A 252 -10.36 5.14 18.50
N ALA A 253 -10.05 5.47 17.25
CA ALA A 253 -10.54 6.70 16.62
C ALA A 253 -12.07 6.69 16.51
N PRO A 254 -12.79 7.66 17.12
CA PRO A 254 -14.25 7.64 17.09
C PRO A 254 -14.77 7.82 15.65
N ARG A 255 -15.58 6.85 15.19
CA ARG A 255 -16.18 6.79 13.84
C ARG A 255 -17.22 7.87 13.53
N ARG A 256 -17.47 8.81 14.46
CA ARG A 256 -18.59 9.77 14.39
C ARG A 256 -18.55 10.77 13.24
N TRP A 257 -17.46 10.84 12.46
CA TRP A 257 -17.29 11.85 11.40
C TRP A 257 -17.73 11.39 9.99
N VAL A 258 -18.02 10.11 9.80
CA VAL A 258 -18.46 9.58 8.49
C VAL A 258 -19.89 10.02 8.13
N VAL A 259 -20.69 10.43 9.12
CA VAL A 259 -22.12 10.77 8.94
C VAL A 259 -22.36 12.10 8.23
N SER A 260 -21.38 13.00 8.18
CA SER A 260 -21.52 14.32 7.54
C SER A 260 -20.89 14.43 6.14
N ALA A 261 -20.48 13.32 5.54
CA ALA A 261 -19.96 13.37 4.18
C ALA A 261 -21.10 13.71 3.20
N ALA A 262 -20.87 14.71 2.36
CA ALA A 262 -21.82 15.05 1.31
C ALA A 262 -22.04 13.86 0.38
N ARG A 263 -23.30 13.54 0.04
CA ARG A 263 -23.64 12.44 -0.90
C ARG A 263 -23.04 12.65 -2.29
N ARG A 264 -22.72 13.90 -2.65
CA ARG A 264 -22.09 14.26 -3.94
C ARG A 264 -20.82 15.06 -3.70
N PRO A 265 -19.78 14.88 -4.54
CA PRO A 265 -18.57 15.69 -4.48
C PRO A 265 -18.89 17.17 -4.60
N ALA A 266 -18.35 17.97 -3.68
CA ALA A 266 -18.53 19.42 -3.74
C ALA A 266 -17.61 20.02 -4.82
N GLU A 267 -18.18 20.68 -5.83
CA GLU A 267 -17.35 21.39 -6.82
C GLU A 267 -16.72 22.64 -6.22
N PRO A 268 -15.41 22.87 -6.37
CA PRO A 268 -14.76 24.08 -5.89
C PRO A 268 -15.31 25.33 -6.60
N PRO A 269 -15.37 26.50 -5.94
CA PRO A 269 -15.74 27.76 -6.58
C PRO A 269 -14.76 28.09 -7.69
N GLU A 270 -15.22 28.81 -8.72
CA GLU A 270 -14.36 29.28 -9.81
C GLU A 270 -13.36 30.32 -9.34
N ASN A 271 -12.11 30.15 -9.72
CA ASN A 271 -11.05 31.14 -9.52
C ASN A 271 -9.93 30.89 -10.53
N PRO A 272 -9.94 31.57 -11.68
CA PRO A 272 -9.00 31.32 -12.77
C PRO A 272 -7.52 31.50 -12.40
N ARG A 273 -7.21 32.47 -11.52
CA ARG A 273 -5.81 32.67 -11.05
C ARG A 273 -5.35 31.48 -10.21
N ARG A 274 -6.11 31.07 -9.24
CA ARG A 274 -5.83 29.90 -8.39
C ARG A 274 -5.69 28.63 -9.25
N ASP A 275 -6.59 28.43 -10.20
CA ASP A 275 -6.64 27.21 -11.01
C ASP A 275 -5.47 27.12 -12.01
N ARG A 276 -4.93 28.26 -12.49
CA ARG A 276 -3.66 28.31 -13.26
C ARG A 276 -2.44 27.93 -12.40
N TRP A 277 -2.33 28.50 -11.20
CA TRP A 277 -1.28 28.14 -10.27
C TRP A 277 -1.38 26.67 -9.85
N ALA A 278 -2.59 26.16 -9.63
CA ALA A 278 -2.82 24.74 -9.36
C ALA A 278 -2.35 23.85 -10.48
N LEU A 279 -2.54 24.24 -11.75
CA LEU A 279 -2.05 23.50 -12.91
C LEU A 279 -0.52 23.42 -12.93
N LEU A 280 0.16 24.56 -12.71
CA LEU A 280 1.62 24.60 -12.63
C LEU A 280 2.16 23.72 -11.49
N LEU A 281 1.57 23.85 -10.30
CA LEU A 281 1.98 23.04 -9.13
C LEU A 281 1.69 21.55 -9.33
N CYS A 282 0.58 21.18 -9.98
CA CYS A 282 0.32 19.79 -10.37
C CYS A 282 1.40 19.27 -11.32
N ALA A 283 1.80 20.06 -12.30
CA ALA A 283 2.84 19.68 -13.26
C ALA A 283 4.21 19.50 -12.58
N LEU A 284 4.60 20.43 -11.71
CA LEU A 284 5.86 20.33 -10.94
C LEU A 284 5.86 19.11 -9.99
N THR A 285 4.74 18.90 -9.29
CA THR A 285 4.59 17.73 -8.40
C THR A 285 4.60 16.44 -9.22
N ALA A 286 3.90 16.39 -10.35
CA ALA A 286 3.90 15.24 -11.24
C ALA A 286 5.30 14.92 -11.77
N LEU A 287 6.07 15.93 -12.13
CA LEU A 287 7.45 15.77 -12.58
C LEU A 287 8.31 15.10 -11.50
N LEU A 288 8.15 15.50 -10.23
CA LEU A 288 8.88 14.93 -9.10
C LEU A 288 8.62 13.41 -8.98
N PHE A 289 7.38 12.95 -9.20
CA PHE A 289 7.01 11.53 -9.12
C PHE A 289 7.34 10.73 -10.38
N VAL A 290 7.18 11.34 -11.55
CA VAL A 290 7.33 10.67 -12.85
C VAL A 290 8.80 10.56 -13.24
N LEU A 291 9.63 11.55 -12.91
CA LEU A 291 11.01 11.61 -13.34
C LEU A 291 11.86 10.39 -12.89
N PRO A 292 11.81 9.91 -11.63
CA PRO A 292 12.52 8.68 -11.24
C PRO A 292 12.00 7.44 -11.98
N VAL A 293 10.70 7.36 -12.24
CA VAL A 293 10.10 6.25 -12.98
C VAL A 293 10.57 6.27 -14.44
N LEU A 294 10.56 7.44 -15.09
CA LEU A 294 11.03 7.59 -16.46
C LEU A 294 12.53 7.34 -16.59
N ALA A 295 13.33 7.84 -15.64
CA ALA A 295 14.77 7.61 -15.63
C ALA A 295 15.09 6.12 -15.55
N PHE A 296 14.37 5.40 -14.66
CA PHE A 296 14.57 3.97 -14.50
C PHE A 296 14.07 3.19 -15.72
N THR A 297 12.82 3.37 -16.13
CA THR A 297 12.28 2.67 -17.29
C THR A 297 12.99 3.04 -18.59
N GLY A 298 13.52 4.25 -18.69
CA GLY A 298 14.31 4.69 -19.84
C GLY A 298 15.61 3.92 -20.06
N THR A 299 16.21 3.37 -18.98
CA THR A 299 17.45 2.57 -19.11
C THR A 299 17.25 1.27 -19.88
N MET A 300 16.03 0.76 -19.98
CA MET A 300 15.76 -0.43 -20.82
C MET A 300 15.97 -0.18 -22.31
N PHE A 301 15.95 1.08 -22.73
CA PHE A 301 16.21 1.51 -24.11
C PHE A 301 17.65 1.94 -24.34
N MET A 302 18.52 1.92 -23.33
CA MET A 302 19.93 2.27 -23.42
C MET A 302 20.79 1.02 -23.46
N GLU A 303 21.78 0.96 -24.34
CA GLU A 303 22.59 -0.24 -24.55
C GLU A 303 23.34 -0.67 -23.28
N LYS A 304 24.00 0.26 -22.58
CA LYS A 304 24.66 0.00 -21.29
C LYS A 304 24.83 1.29 -20.48
N TYR A 305 23.85 1.61 -19.66
CA TYR A 305 23.95 2.78 -18.77
C TYR A 305 25.00 2.54 -17.67
N PRO A 306 25.87 3.52 -17.32
CA PRO A 306 25.99 4.88 -17.85
C PRO A 306 27.03 5.02 -18.99
N VAL A 307 27.61 3.96 -19.49
CA VAL A 307 28.76 3.96 -20.40
C VAL A 307 28.34 4.21 -21.86
N GLN A 308 27.29 3.51 -22.29
CA GLN A 308 26.74 3.63 -23.64
C GLN A 308 25.24 3.94 -23.55
N THR A 309 24.90 5.18 -23.89
CA THR A 309 23.52 5.68 -23.85
C THR A 309 22.83 5.63 -25.22
N THR A 310 23.43 4.94 -26.20
CA THR A 310 22.81 4.67 -27.49
C THR A 310 21.48 3.94 -27.32
N LEU A 311 20.46 4.42 -28.04
CA LEU A 311 19.12 3.84 -27.96
C LEU A 311 19.08 2.49 -28.67
N THR A 312 18.52 1.48 -28.00
CA THR A 312 18.37 0.13 -28.53
C THR A 312 17.01 -0.47 -28.14
N LEU A 313 16.45 -1.29 -29.02
CA LEU A 313 15.28 -2.13 -28.72
C LEU A 313 15.70 -3.58 -28.49
N ARG A 314 17.00 -3.89 -28.53
CA ARG A 314 17.55 -5.24 -28.40
C ARG A 314 17.16 -5.89 -27.08
N HIS A 315 17.15 -5.10 -26.00
CA HIS A 315 16.77 -5.56 -24.65
C HIS A 315 15.36 -6.14 -24.55
N LEU A 316 14.42 -5.70 -25.39
CA LEU A 316 13.06 -6.27 -25.43
C LEU A 316 13.06 -7.76 -25.80
N ARG A 317 14.04 -8.20 -26.61
CA ARG A 317 14.21 -9.61 -26.99
C ARG A 317 15.16 -10.35 -26.05
N GLU A 318 16.27 -9.73 -25.66
CA GLU A 318 17.30 -10.35 -24.82
C GLU A 318 16.80 -10.68 -23.42
N PHE A 319 16.02 -9.78 -22.78
CA PHE A 319 15.48 -10.01 -21.46
C PHE A 319 14.20 -10.86 -21.44
N TRP A 320 13.65 -11.24 -22.61
CA TRP A 320 12.51 -12.17 -22.69
C TRP A 320 12.93 -13.63 -22.50
N THR A 321 13.63 -13.90 -21.40
CA THR A 321 14.18 -15.21 -21.04
C THR A 321 13.11 -16.15 -20.45
N PRO A 322 13.35 -17.48 -20.41
CA PRO A 322 12.45 -18.40 -19.72
C PRO A 322 12.20 -18.02 -18.25
N GLN A 323 13.21 -17.52 -17.55
CA GLN A 323 13.10 -17.05 -16.17
C GLN A 323 12.15 -15.86 -16.05
N VAL A 324 12.23 -14.89 -16.94
CA VAL A 324 11.34 -13.70 -16.95
C VAL A 324 9.91 -14.09 -17.30
N ARG A 325 9.72 -14.99 -18.27
CA ARG A 325 8.38 -15.53 -18.60
C ARG A 325 7.76 -16.26 -17.41
N ALA A 326 8.53 -17.09 -16.71
CA ALA A 326 8.08 -17.76 -15.49
C ALA A 326 7.73 -16.76 -14.39
N GLY A 327 8.58 -15.74 -14.17
CA GLY A 327 8.34 -14.66 -13.21
C GLY A 327 7.07 -13.84 -13.51
N LEU A 328 6.83 -13.53 -14.79
CA LEU A 328 5.60 -12.85 -15.24
C LEU A 328 4.37 -13.74 -14.97
N ARG A 329 4.41 -15.00 -15.37
CA ARG A 329 3.34 -15.96 -15.07
C ARG A 329 3.06 -16.03 -13.59
N ASN A 330 4.09 -16.16 -12.75
CA ASN A 330 3.97 -16.24 -11.30
C ASN A 330 3.38 -14.93 -10.72
N SER A 331 3.79 -13.76 -11.22
CA SER A 331 3.22 -12.48 -10.81
C SER A 331 1.75 -12.35 -11.16
N VAL A 332 1.36 -12.77 -12.37
CA VAL A 332 -0.06 -12.75 -12.81
C VAL A 332 -0.89 -13.74 -12.00
N LEU A 333 -0.40 -14.96 -11.78
CA LEU A 333 -1.08 -15.98 -10.95
C LEU A 333 -1.22 -15.49 -9.49
N LEU A 334 -0.16 -14.92 -8.94
CA LEU A 334 -0.20 -14.29 -7.60
C LEU A 334 -1.23 -13.17 -7.56
N GLY A 335 -1.20 -12.26 -8.54
CA GLY A 335 -2.14 -11.14 -8.64
C GLY A 335 -3.60 -11.60 -8.73
N LEU A 336 -3.90 -12.50 -9.66
CA LEU A 336 -5.26 -13.03 -9.87
C LEU A 336 -5.74 -13.85 -8.67
N GLY A 337 -4.89 -14.74 -8.14
CA GLY A 337 -5.21 -15.55 -6.97
C GLY A 337 -5.48 -14.70 -5.73
N THR A 338 -4.61 -13.71 -5.46
CA THR A 338 -4.81 -12.77 -4.34
C THR A 338 -6.06 -11.90 -4.54
N ALA A 339 -6.34 -11.45 -5.78
CA ALA A 339 -7.55 -10.71 -6.10
C ALA A 339 -8.83 -11.54 -5.88
N ALA A 340 -8.86 -12.77 -6.36
CA ALA A 340 -10.03 -13.64 -6.23
C ALA A 340 -10.27 -14.05 -4.77
N VAL A 341 -9.27 -14.66 -4.13
CA VAL A 341 -9.39 -15.16 -2.74
C VAL A 341 -9.52 -13.99 -1.76
N GLY A 342 -8.72 -12.94 -1.92
CA GLY A 342 -8.75 -11.76 -1.06
C GLY A 342 -10.08 -11.03 -1.13
N THR A 343 -10.62 -10.79 -2.33
CA THR A 343 -11.93 -10.14 -2.47
C THR A 343 -13.04 -10.97 -1.86
N ALA A 344 -13.05 -12.29 -2.07
CA ALA A 344 -14.05 -13.18 -1.48
C ALA A 344 -14.01 -13.17 0.06
N LEU A 345 -12.82 -13.34 0.65
CA LEU A 345 -12.66 -13.38 2.12
C LEU A 345 -12.95 -12.01 2.77
N THR A 346 -12.47 -10.92 2.17
CA THR A 346 -12.76 -9.57 2.68
C THR A 346 -14.22 -9.19 2.51
N ALA A 347 -14.89 -9.64 1.42
CA ALA A 347 -16.32 -9.45 1.24
C ALA A 347 -17.13 -10.20 2.29
N ALA A 348 -16.80 -11.46 2.57
CA ALA A 348 -17.42 -12.23 3.63
C ALA A 348 -17.23 -11.56 5.01
N ALA A 349 -16.02 -11.11 5.33
CA ALA A 349 -15.73 -10.42 6.58
C ALA A 349 -16.51 -9.10 6.69
N ALA A 350 -16.54 -8.28 5.63
CA ALA A 350 -17.25 -7.00 5.62
C ALA A 350 -18.78 -7.18 5.75
N LEU A 351 -19.37 -8.19 5.07
CA LEU A 351 -20.79 -8.51 5.18
C LEU A 351 -21.17 -8.94 6.61
N VAL A 352 -20.39 -9.86 7.19
CA VAL A 352 -20.61 -10.33 8.57
C VAL A 352 -20.52 -9.17 9.56
N THR A 353 -19.56 -8.28 9.42
CA THR A 353 -19.29 -7.24 10.40
C THR A 353 -20.14 -5.98 10.21
N ALA A 354 -20.51 -5.63 8.98
CA ALA A 354 -21.30 -4.43 8.69
C ALA A 354 -22.80 -4.63 8.92
N ARG A 355 -23.29 -5.85 8.72
CA ARG A 355 -24.74 -6.13 8.71
C ARG A 355 -25.23 -6.97 9.89
N TYR A 356 -24.33 -7.63 10.61
CA TYR A 356 -24.68 -8.54 11.71
C TYR A 356 -23.88 -8.24 12.98
N ALA A 357 -24.55 -7.78 14.02
CA ALA A 357 -23.93 -7.39 15.29
C ALA A 357 -23.96 -8.56 16.30
N ASN A 358 -22.90 -9.37 16.36
CA ASN A 358 -22.68 -10.37 17.40
C ASN A 358 -21.23 -10.33 17.93
N ARG A 359 -20.92 -11.14 18.95
CA ARG A 359 -19.57 -11.21 19.52
C ARG A 359 -18.53 -11.67 18.48
N ALA A 360 -18.85 -12.67 17.66
CA ALA A 360 -17.97 -13.20 16.63
C ALA A 360 -17.67 -12.13 15.55
N ALA A 361 -18.69 -11.38 15.09
CA ALA A 361 -18.52 -10.29 14.14
C ALA A 361 -17.60 -9.19 14.70
N ARG A 362 -17.67 -8.87 15.98
CA ARG A 362 -16.75 -7.90 16.62
C ARG A 362 -15.30 -8.38 16.57
N TRP A 363 -15.04 -9.65 16.86
CA TRP A 363 -13.70 -10.23 16.76
C TRP A 363 -13.21 -10.26 15.32
N VAL A 364 -14.05 -10.67 14.35
CA VAL A 364 -13.71 -10.60 12.90
C VAL A 364 -13.34 -9.18 12.52
N HIS A 365 -14.11 -8.18 12.95
CA HIS A 365 -13.80 -6.78 12.68
C HIS A 365 -12.45 -6.36 13.26
N THR A 366 -12.21 -6.63 14.54
CA THR A 366 -10.95 -6.28 15.21
C THR A 366 -9.75 -6.93 14.53
N LEU A 367 -9.85 -8.23 14.22
CA LEU A 367 -8.78 -8.95 13.51
C LEU A 367 -8.57 -8.42 12.10
N SER A 368 -9.64 -8.11 11.34
CA SER A 368 -9.54 -7.53 9.99
C SER A 368 -8.81 -6.19 9.98
N VAL A 369 -8.98 -5.36 11.01
CA VAL A 369 -8.25 -4.09 11.15
C VAL A 369 -6.82 -4.33 11.68
N LEU A 370 -6.65 -5.26 12.61
CA LEU A 370 -5.35 -5.55 13.22
C LEU A 370 -4.33 -6.12 12.21
N LEU A 371 -4.78 -6.77 11.13
CA LEU A 371 -3.90 -7.28 10.07
C LEU A 371 -3.04 -6.19 9.42
N MET A 372 -3.48 -4.93 9.43
CA MET A 372 -2.68 -3.78 8.98
C MET A 372 -1.39 -3.61 9.82
N ALA A 373 -1.40 -4.11 11.07
CA ALA A 373 -0.27 -4.02 11.98
C ALA A 373 0.89 -4.96 11.64
N VAL A 374 0.73 -5.91 10.71
CA VAL A 374 1.78 -6.89 10.43
C VAL A 374 2.54 -6.52 9.15
N PRO A 375 3.81 -6.07 9.30
CA PRO A 375 4.67 -5.82 8.15
C PRO A 375 4.87 -7.08 7.30
N GLY A 376 5.00 -6.89 5.98
CA GLY A 376 5.15 -8.02 5.05
C GLY A 376 6.37 -8.91 5.35
N LEU A 377 7.50 -8.32 5.78
CA LEU A 377 8.68 -9.10 6.20
C LEU A 377 8.39 -9.98 7.42
N VAL A 378 7.68 -9.44 8.41
CA VAL A 378 7.30 -10.18 9.62
C VAL A 378 6.35 -11.32 9.27
N LEU A 379 5.36 -11.03 8.43
CA LEU A 379 4.41 -12.05 7.95
C LEU A 379 5.14 -13.15 7.16
N GLY A 380 6.04 -12.77 6.24
CA GLY A 380 6.84 -13.73 5.46
C GLY A 380 7.69 -14.62 6.36
N LEU A 381 8.40 -14.07 7.33
CA LEU A 381 9.20 -14.83 8.29
C LEU A 381 8.34 -15.77 9.15
N SER A 382 7.22 -15.27 9.67
CA SER A 382 6.31 -16.08 10.48
C SER A 382 5.75 -17.27 9.69
N PHE A 383 5.44 -17.07 8.40
CA PHE A 383 4.97 -18.15 7.52
C PHE A 383 6.06 -19.18 7.21
N VAL A 384 7.32 -18.77 7.03
CA VAL A 384 8.43 -19.72 6.91
C VAL A 384 8.49 -20.63 8.13
N LEU A 385 8.45 -20.04 9.33
CA LEU A 385 8.58 -20.77 10.59
C LEU A 385 7.35 -21.67 10.90
N ALA A 386 6.18 -21.28 10.43
CA ALA A 386 4.94 -22.04 10.66
C ALA A 386 4.71 -23.17 9.66
N PHE A 387 5.04 -22.93 8.38
CA PHE A 387 4.64 -23.81 7.29
C PHE A 387 5.81 -24.54 6.59
N LYS A 388 7.06 -24.31 7.01
CA LYS A 388 8.21 -25.07 6.52
C LYS A 388 8.00 -26.57 6.79
N GLY A 389 8.11 -27.39 5.75
CA GLY A 389 7.86 -28.84 5.84
C GLY A 389 6.41 -29.26 5.55
N THR A 390 5.49 -28.33 5.33
CA THR A 390 4.13 -28.63 4.88
C THR A 390 4.02 -28.61 3.34
N ALA A 391 2.99 -29.24 2.77
CA ALA A 391 2.71 -29.22 1.33
C ALA A 391 2.41 -27.80 0.79
N LEU A 392 2.09 -26.85 1.64
CA LEU A 392 1.82 -25.46 1.27
C LEU A 392 3.11 -24.68 1.00
N TYR A 393 4.22 -25.03 1.69
CA TYR A 393 5.48 -24.32 1.57
C TYR A 393 6.10 -24.49 0.17
N GLY A 394 6.62 -23.40 -0.40
CA GLY A 394 7.22 -23.40 -1.74
C GLY A 394 6.22 -23.37 -2.90
N THR A 395 4.91 -23.27 -2.63
CA THR A 395 3.87 -23.13 -3.64
C THR A 395 3.46 -21.68 -3.86
N VAL A 396 2.78 -21.37 -4.97
CA VAL A 396 2.17 -20.06 -5.21
C VAL A 396 1.07 -19.76 -4.19
N TRP A 397 0.42 -20.79 -3.63
CA TRP A 397 -0.66 -20.64 -2.66
C TRP A 397 -0.23 -19.97 -1.36
N ILE A 398 0.97 -20.27 -0.85
CA ILE A 398 1.48 -19.60 0.36
C ILE A 398 1.73 -18.10 0.10
N LEU A 399 2.17 -17.74 -1.11
CA LEU A 399 2.34 -16.36 -1.52
C LEU A 399 1.01 -15.64 -1.65
N ILE A 400 -0.01 -16.29 -2.24
CA ILE A 400 -1.38 -15.77 -2.33
C ILE A 400 -1.92 -15.53 -0.93
N LEU A 401 -1.80 -16.50 -0.02
CA LEU A 401 -2.30 -16.42 1.34
C LEU A 401 -1.62 -15.28 2.11
N ALA A 402 -0.30 -15.15 2.01
CA ALA A 402 0.46 -14.05 2.59
C ALA A 402 0.03 -12.69 2.00
N GLY A 403 -0.17 -12.62 0.69
CA GLY A 403 -0.68 -11.42 0.01
C GLY A 403 -2.09 -11.02 0.46
N VAL A 404 -3.00 -11.99 0.59
CA VAL A 404 -4.36 -11.76 1.10
C VAL A 404 -4.32 -11.15 2.50
N LEU A 405 -3.56 -11.74 3.42
CA LEU A 405 -3.47 -11.25 4.79
C LEU A 405 -2.80 -9.87 4.89
N HIS A 406 -1.70 -9.69 4.17
CA HIS A 406 -0.94 -8.43 4.20
C HIS A 406 -1.76 -7.24 3.69
N PHE A 407 -2.59 -7.47 2.69
CA PHE A 407 -3.40 -6.41 2.07
C PHE A 407 -4.89 -6.44 2.48
N PHE A 408 -5.25 -7.22 3.49
CA PHE A 408 -6.65 -7.48 3.88
C PHE A 408 -7.42 -6.22 4.30
N THR A 409 -6.83 -5.40 5.15
CA THR A 409 -7.52 -4.31 5.88
C THR A 409 -8.10 -3.24 4.96
N THR A 410 -7.37 -2.82 3.93
CA THR A 410 -7.82 -1.74 3.03
C THR A 410 -9.07 -2.13 2.22
N PRO A 411 -9.11 -3.28 1.50
CA PRO A 411 -10.32 -3.74 0.82
C PRO A 411 -11.47 -4.02 1.79
N TYR A 412 -11.17 -4.60 2.95
CA TYR A 412 -12.17 -4.80 4.00
C TYR A 412 -12.85 -3.48 4.39
N ASN A 413 -12.08 -2.44 4.70
CA ASN A 413 -12.62 -1.13 5.08
C ASN A 413 -13.40 -0.47 3.94
N LEU A 414 -12.98 -0.63 2.68
CA LEU A 414 -13.69 -0.11 1.51
C LEU A 414 -15.11 -0.70 1.41
N LEU A 415 -15.23 -2.02 1.49
CA LEU A 415 -16.54 -2.66 1.39
C LEU A 415 -17.38 -2.48 2.66
N TYR A 416 -16.76 -2.56 3.83
CA TYR A 416 -17.42 -2.30 5.11
C TYR A 416 -18.12 -0.93 5.11
N GLN A 417 -17.43 0.12 4.70
CA GLN A 417 -17.99 1.47 4.58
C GLN A 417 -19.07 1.57 3.50
N SER A 418 -18.91 0.85 2.38
CA SER A 418 -19.91 0.82 1.31
C SER A 418 -21.20 0.15 1.78
N LEU A 419 -21.11 -0.96 2.48
CA LEU A 419 -22.24 -1.67 3.05
C LEU A 419 -22.96 -0.85 4.13
N GLN A 420 -22.22 -0.09 4.96
CA GLN A 420 -22.83 0.79 5.98
C GLN A 420 -23.67 1.94 5.39
N LYS A 421 -23.43 2.33 4.13
CA LYS A 421 -24.22 3.36 3.44
C LYS A 421 -25.57 2.85 2.92
N LEU A 422 -25.72 1.54 2.80
CA LEU A 422 -26.99 0.92 2.38
C LEU A 422 -27.99 0.90 3.54
N SER A 423 -29.25 1.18 3.27
CA SER A 423 -30.30 1.17 4.30
C SER A 423 -30.38 -0.19 5.00
N SER A 424 -30.48 -0.18 6.33
CA SER A 424 -30.72 -1.38 7.14
C SER A 424 -32.16 -1.91 7.00
N GLU A 425 -33.04 -1.18 6.31
CA GLU A 425 -34.41 -1.61 6.03
C GLU A 425 -34.46 -2.73 5.00
N LEU A 426 -33.43 -2.87 4.15
CA LEU A 426 -33.35 -3.91 3.13
C LEU A 426 -33.49 -5.32 3.72
N GLU A 427 -32.85 -5.58 4.86
CA GLU A 427 -32.98 -6.87 5.56
C GLU A 427 -34.37 -7.05 6.17
N SER A 428 -34.96 -5.97 6.66
CA SER A 428 -36.31 -6.02 7.26
C SER A 428 -37.36 -6.31 6.17
N VAL A 429 -37.26 -5.61 5.02
CA VAL A 429 -38.13 -5.86 3.86
C VAL A 429 -37.92 -7.30 3.32
N GLY A 430 -36.66 -7.72 3.16
CA GLY A 430 -36.34 -9.09 2.73
C GLY A 430 -36.95 -10.15 3.65
N SER A 431 -36.87 -9.95 4.97
CA SER A 431 -37.46 -10.88 5.95
C SER A 431 -38.99 -10.89 5.89
N THR A 432 -39.63 -9.74 5.67
CA THR A 432 -41.10 -9.63 5.52
C THR A 432 -41.59 -10.35 4.26
N LEU A 433 -40.80 -10.27 3.16
CA LEU A 433 -41.09 -10.93 1.88
C LEU A 433 -40.65 -12.42 1.86
N GLY A 434 -40.13 -12.97 2.97
CA GLY A 434 -39.65 -14.35 3.04
C GLY A 434 -38.41 -14.64 2.20
N ILE A 435 -37.64 -13.61 1.81
CA ILE A 435 -36.41 -13.76 1.00
C ILE A 435 -35.28 -14.31 1.89
N PRO A 436 -34.63 -15.43 1.49
CA PRO A 436 -33.50 -15.97 2.22
C PRO A 436 -32.33 -14.96 2.31
N PRO A 437 -31.63 -14.85 3.45
CA PRO A 437 -30.54 -13.88 3.63
C PRO A 437 -29.42 -13.99 2.60
N LEU A 438 -29.08 -15.20 2.16
CA LEU A 438 -28.06 -15.41 1.12
C LEU A 438 -28.52 -14.82 -0.23
N ARG A 439 -29.77 -15.01 -0.58
CA ARG A 439 -30.33 -14.42 -1.82
C ARG A 439 -30.32 -12.90 -1.77
N LEU A 440 -30.69 -12.31 -0.61
CA LEU A 440 -30.60 -10.84 -0.44
C LEU A 440 -29.15 -10.33 -0.59
N ILE A 441 -28.16 -11.07 -0.10
CA ILE A 441 -26.75 -10.73 -0.22
C ILE A 441 -26.33 -10.73 -1.70
N PHE A 442 -26.62 -11.81 -2.44
CA PHE A 442 -26.13 -11.97 -3.81
C PHE A 442 -26.93 -11.16 -4.83
N ASP A 443 -28.25 -11.01 -4.64
CA ASP A 443 -29.13 -10.35 -5.61
C ASP A 443 -29.24 -8.83 -5.35
N VAL A 444 -28.97 -8.36 -4.11
CA VAL A 444 -29.20 -6.96 -3.75
C VAL A 444 -27.93 -6.28 -3.21
N LEU A 445 -27.31 -6.80 -2.15
CA LEU A 445 -26.24 -6.08 -1.46
C LEU A 445 -24.92 -6.06 -2.25
N LEU A 446 -24.49 -7.20 -2.78
CA LEU A 446 -23.25 -7.29 -3.56
C LEU A 446 -23.32 -6.56 -4.90
N PRO A 447 -24.41 -6.67 -5.69
CA PRO A 447 -24.54 -5.88 -6.92
C PRO A 447 -24.50 -4.37 -6.69
N GLN A 448 -25.10 -3.86 -5.62
CA GLN A 448 -25.00 -2.44 -5.26
C GLN A 448 -23.57 -2.01 -4.90
N CYS A 449 -22.74 -2.95 -4.46
CA CYS A 449 -21.31 -2.74 -4.14
C CYS A 449 -20.36 -3.18 -5.26
N ALA A 450 -20.86 -3.57 -6.45
CA ALA A 450 -20.03 -4.16 -7.51
C ALA A 450 -18.86 -3.27 -7.94
N GLY A 451 -19.04 -1.94 -7.98
CA GLY A 451 -17.94 -1.00 -8.23
C GLY A 451 -16.85 -1.04 -7.15
N THR A 452 -17.23 -1.22 -5.88
CA THR A 452 -16.30 -1.37 -4.77
C THR A 452 -15.57 -2.72 -4.85
N LEU A 453 -16.27 -3.80 -5.21
CA LEU A 453 -15.66 -5.12 -5.40
C LEU A 453 -14.61 -5.10 -6.51
N ALA A 454 -14.86 -4.39 -7.62
CA ALA A 454 -13.89 -4.21 -8.70
C ALA A 454 -12.65 -3.43 -8.22
N ASP A 455 -12.83 -2.40 -7.38
CA ASP A 455 -11.72 -1.65 -6.79
C ASP A 455 -10.90 -2.49 -5.81
N MET A 456 -11.55 -3.36 -5.01
CA MET A 456 -10.89 -4.30 -4.11
C MET A 456 -10.05 -5.33 -4.87
N ALA A 457 -10.59 -5.93 -5.93
CA ALA A 457 -9.88 -6.88 -6.78
C ALA A 457 -8.64 -6.23 -7.43
N ALA A 458 -8.79 -5.03 -7.97
CA ALA A 458 -7.66 -4.28 -8.54
C ALA A 458 -6.62 -3.90 -7.48
N TYR A 459 -7.03 -3.54 -6.27
CA TYR A 459 -6.12 -3.25 -5.17
C TYR A 459 -5.30 -4.49 -4.79
N PHE A 460 -5.95 -5.65 -4.58
CA PHE A 460 -5.25 -6.90 -4.29
C PHE A 460 -4.28 -7.29 -5.40
N PHE A 461 -4.72 -7.20 -6.66
CA PHE A 461 -3.89 -7.55 -7.80
C PHE A 461 -2.63 -6.67 -7.84
N VAL A 462 -2.78 -5.35 -7.86
CA VAL A 462 -1.66 -4.40 -7.94
C VAL A 462 -0.73 -4.55 -6.75
N SER A 463 -1.28 -4.57 -5.52
CA SER A 463 -0.47 -4.62 -4.31
C SER A 463 0.35 -5.91 -4.21
N SER A 464 -0.23 -7.07 -4.59
CA SER A 464 0.49 -8.35 -4.56
C SER A 464 1.57 -8.47 -5.64
N THR A 465 1.39 -7.84 -6.81
CA THR A 465 2.38 -7.87 -7.90
C THR A 465 3.59 -6.96 -7.66
N VAL A 466 3.43 -5.88 -6.88
CA VAL A 466 4.52 -4.94 -6.57
C VAL A 466 5.25 -5.25 -5.27
N THR A 467 4.62 -6.01 -4.36
CA THR A 467 5.23 -6.29 -3.05
C THR A 467 6.42 -7.23 -3.17
N ILE A 468 7.48 -6.88 -2.47
CA ILE A 468 8.69 -7.70 -2.33
C ILE A 468 8.82 -8.29 -0.92
N SER A 469 8.16 -7.71 0.09
CA SER A 469 8.42 -7.96 1.50
C SER A 469 8.09 -9.39 1.95
N ALA A 470 6.83 -9.81 1.87
CA ALA A 470 6.44 -11.18 2.25
C ALA A 470 7.03 -12.23 1.29
N ALA A 471 7.04 -11.92 -0.01
CA ALA A 471 7.54 -12.81 -1.05
C ALA A 471 9.05 -13.10 -0.92
N ALA A 472 9.83 -12.18 -0.33
CA ALA A 472 11.29 -12.31 -0.17
C ALA A 472 11.69 -13.56 0.63
N PHE A 473 10.89 -13.96 1.61
CA PHE A 473 11.19 -15.14 2.45
C PHE A 473 10.47 -16.41 1.99
N LEU A 474 9.36 -16.28 1.27
CA LEU A 474 8.48 -17.41 0.91
C LEU A 474 8.68 -17.93 -0.50
N SER A 475 9.26 -17.13 -1.39
CA SER A 475 9.43 -17.53 -2.78
C SER A 475 10.60 -18.50 -2.97
N THR A 476 10.40 -19.48 -3.82
CA THR A 476 11.43 -20.40 -4.32
C THR A 476 11.83 -20.04 -5.75
N ALA A 477 12.81 -20.72 -6.32
CA ALA A 477 13.22 -20.51 -7.71
C ALA A 477 12.06 -20.68 -8.71
N SER A 478 11.13 -21.63 -8.44
CA SER A 478 9.97 -21.92 -9.31
C SER A 478 8.79 -20.94 -9.11
N THR A 479 8.64 -20.33 -7.93
CA THR A 479 7.50 -19.46 -7.59
C THR A 479 7.85 -17.97 -7.55
N ARG A 480 9.09 -17.60 -7.90
CA ARG A 480 9.60 -16.22 -7.81
C ARG A 480 8.81 -15.26 -8.71
N PRO A 481 8.20 -14.20 -8.15
CA PRO A 481 7.52 -13.17 -8.94
C PRO A 481 8.49 -12.15 -9.52
N LEU A 482 8.04 -11.37 -10.53
CA LEU A 482 8.86 -10.35 -11.20
C LEU A 482 9.44 -9.32 -10.23
N ALA A 483 8.69 -8.89 -9.21
CA ALA A 483 9.15 -7.90 -8.25
C ALA A 483 10.46 -8.31 -7.54
N LEU A 484 10.62 -9.59 -7.23
CA LEU A 484 11.88 -10.12 -6.66
C LEU A 484 12.98 -10.30 -7.71
N LEU A 485 12.63 -10.55 -8.97
CA LEU A 485 13.62 -10.54 -10.05
C LEU A 485 14.15 -9.12 -10.29
N VAL A 486 13.34 -8.07 -10.12
CA VAL A 486 13.82 -6.67 -10.15
C VAL A 486 14.90 -6.45 -9.10
N VAL A 487 14.70 -6.92 -7.86
CA VAL A 487 15.71 -6.83 -6.79
C VAL A 487 16.99 -7.57 -7.22
N GLN A 488 16.86 -8.83 -7.67
CA GLN A 488 17.99 -9.64 -8.09
C GLN A 488 18.81 -8.99 -9.22
N TYR A 489 18.14 -8.48 -10.27
CA TYR A 489 18.81 -7.80 -11.39
C TYR A 489 19.47 -6.50 -10.95
N SER A 490 18.84 -5.77 -10.01
CA SER A 490 19.43 -4.55 -9.44
C SER A 490 20.68 -4.86 -8.62
N ASP A 491 20.67 -5.92 -7.82
CA ASP A 491 21.84 -6.36 -7.03
C ASP A 491 23.00 -6.83 -7.92
N GLN A 492 22.68 -7.39 -9.09
CA GLN A 492 23.65 -7.78 -10.13
C GLN A 492 24.13 -6.60 -11.00
N LEU A 493 23.72 -5.37 -10.68
CA LEU A 493 24.00 -4.15 -11.47
C LEU A 493 23.49 -4.22 -12.93
N ASN A 494 22.55 -5.13 -13.23
CA ASN A 494 21.87 -5.20 -14.51
C ASN A 494 20.65 -4.27 -14.53
N LEU A 495 20.93 -2.97 -14.64
CA LEU A 495 19.91 -1.92 -14.52
C LEU A 495 18.90 -1.96 -15.67
N SER A 496 19.36 -2.25 -16.91
CA SER A 496 18.48 -2.36 -18.09
C SER A 496 17.50 -3.54 -17.94
N GLY A 497 17.96 -4.68 -17.44
CA GLY A 497 17.10 -5.81 -17.14
C GLY A 497 16.10 -5.53 -16.02
N ALA A 498 16.55 -4.92 -14.92
CA ALA A 498 15.67 -4.53 -13.82
C ALA A 498 14.59 -3.52 -14.27
N ALA A 499 14.96 -2.57 -15.14
CA ALA A 499 14.04 -1.60 -15.74
C ALA A 499 13.00 -2.28 -16.64
N TYR A 500 13.42 -3.22 -17.49
CA TYR A 500 12.52 -4.02 -18.32
C TYR A 500 11.48 -4.79 -17.49
N LEU A 501 11.92 -5.46 -16.42
CA LEU A 501 11.01 -6.18 -15.51
C LEU A 501 10.02 -5.23 -14.83
N SER A 502 10.48 -4.07 -14.40
CA SER A 502 9.61 -3.04 -13.79
C SER A 502 8.60 -2.48 -14.78
N PHE A 503 9.01 -2.29 -16.05
CA PHE A 503 8.10 -1.92 -17.12
C PHE A 503 7.00 -2.98 -17.33
N LEU A 504 7.35 -4.28 -17.32
CA LEU A 504 6.35 -5.36 -17.42
C LEU A 504 5.37 -5.32 -16.23
N ILE A 505 5.85 -5.11 -15.00
CA ILE A 505 4.99 -4.97 -13.81
C ILE A 505 4.05 -3.77 -13.99
N LEU A 506 4.57 -2.61 -14.42
CA LEU A 506 3.78 -1.40 -14.66
C LEU A 506 2.68 -1.66 -15.71
N ALA A 507 3.03 -2.28 -16.83
CA ALA A 507 2.07 -2.59 -17.90
C ALA A 507 0.93 -3.49 -17.42
N VAL A 508 1.25 -4.58 -16.70
CA VAL A 508 0.25 -5.50 -16.14
C VAL A 508 -0.64 -4.80 -15.12
N ASN A 509 -0.08 -3.94 -14.27
CA ASN A 509 -0.84 -3.20 -13.27
C ASN A 509 -1.76 -2.12 -13.90
N LEU A 510 -1.30 -1.46 -14.95
CA LEU A 510 -2.15 -0.53 -15.71
C LEU A 510 -3.31 -1.25 -16.39
N LEU A 511 -3.08 -2.44 -16.97
CA LEU A 511 -4.13 -3.27 -17.54
C LEU A 511 -5.16 -3.71 -16.48
N ALA A 512 -4.71 -4.15 -15.31
CA ALA A 512 -5.61 -4.52 -14.21
C ALA A 512 -6.48 -3.34 -13.75
N ARG A 513 -5.90 -2.13 -13.63
CA ARG A 513 -6.66 -0.91 -13.30
C ARG A 513 -7.62 -0.49 -14.39
N ALA A 514 -7.24 -0.63 -15.67
CA ALA A 514 -8.11 -0.35 -16.80
C ALA A 514 -9.31 -1.31 -16.83
N ALA A 515 -9.08 -2.61 -16.57
CA ALA A 515 -10.14 -3.62 -16.46
C ALA A 515 -11.13 -3.28 -15.33
N ALA A 516 -10.64 -2.92 -14.12
CA ALA A 516 -11.50 -2.50 -13.02
C ALA A 516 -12.29 -1.22 -13.35
N ALA A 517 -11.67 -0.26 -14.06
CA ALA A 517 -12.36 0.95 -14.50
C ALA A 517 -13.47 0.65 -15.52
N LEU A 518 -13.25 -0.31 -16.41
CA LEU A 518 -14.26 -0.78 -17.37
C LEU A 518 -15.45 -1.44 -16.65
N VAL A 519 -15.18 -2.37 -15.73
CA VAL A 519 -16.23 -3.01 -14.91
C VAL A 519 -17.07 -1.96 -14.18
N ARG A 520 -16.44 -0.96 -13.57
CA ARG A 520 -17.19 0.14 -12.92
C ARG A 520 -18.07 0.95 -13.87
N ARG A 521 -17.64 1.12 -15.12
CA ARG A 521 -18.47 1.82 -16.14
C ARG A 521 -19.67 0.99 -16.55
N LEU A 522 -19.48 -0.32 -16.70
CA LEU A 522 -20.56 -1.25 -17.07
C LEU A 522 -21.63 -1.39 -15.97
N VAL A 523 -21.20 -1.45 -14.71
CA VAL A 523 -22.10 -1.55 -13.54
C VAL A 523 -22.90 -0.24 -13.30
N ARG A 524 -22.40 0.91 -13.75
CA ARG A 524 -23.10 2.20 -13.60
C ARG A 524 -24.15 2.48 -14.66
N ARG A 525 -24.16 1.70 -15.74
CA ARG A 525 -25.20 1.72 -16.77
C ARG A 525 -26.33 0.75 -16.41
#